data_e5b9efea87f6a05c7c11bbfadce545ec
#
_entry.id   e5b9efea87f6a05c7c11bbfadce545ec
#
_cell.length_a   1.000
_cell.length_b   1.000
_cell.length_c   1.000
_cell.angle_alpha   90.00
_cell.angle_beta   90.00
_cell.angle_gamma   90.00
#
_symmetry.space_group_name_H-M   'P 1'
#
loop_
_entity.id
_entity.type
_entity.pdbx_description
1 polymer ?
#
loop_
_entity_poly.entity_id
_entity_poly.type
_entity_poly.pdbx_seq_one_letter_code
_entity_poly.pdbx_strand_id
1 'polypeptide(L)'
;MIALSECRLACPRCGYEAQEGELRCPRCGSFLAYACHRLRWTVRREVPSMWRYADMLAFRPVRLATAGEGYTPLVRLGPVLAKLETRNPTGSYADRASSALVSGLVRDVYRVGYSVDFGPSMAFYAGLVRAHTVVYARPEELDPFDTVNLARLGASFDFTGRPELTYENQYTIEGLKTISYEIVEQMPRADRVFVPASTGLLAFAMRKGFREAAESAEASEPELVAVSVRGSAEPPTLDLLRDVKRVYVGAEEVTKAMVSLARRGIYARPLAAAAYSVAEAEEGIVVITGGLRRPGLSRRGSELRQKVIEVLARLGRDVTAYEVWEQLTGYTLRGVYKALEALEEEGVVCVNALLRGRRKVRTYRLCNVGKT
;
A
#
# COMPACT_ATOMS: atom_id res chain seq x y z
N MET A 1 -7.27 -9.95 24.70
CA MET A 1 -6.21 -10.69 23.96
C MET A 1 -6.78 -12.03 23.55
N ILE A 2 -6.91 -12.28 22.22
CA ILE A 2 -7.32 -13.59 21.73
C ILE A 2 -6.17 -14.55 22.06
N ALA A 3 -6.48 -15.64 22.70
CA ALA A 3 -5.54 -16.75 22.74
C ALA A 3 -5.33 -17.21 21.29
N LEU A 4 -4.09 -17.20 20.76
CA LEU A 4 -3.77 -17.76 19.44
C LEU A 4 -4.21 -19.23 19.31
N SER A 5 -4.56 -19.89 20.42
CA SER A 5 -5.14 -21.21 20.51
C SER A 5 -6.52 -21.37 19.87
N GLU A 6 -7.19 -20.25 19.51
CA GLU A 6 -8.51 -20.29 18.86
C GLU A 6 -8.42 -20.16 17.32
N CYS A 7 -7.22 -19.94 16.76
CA CYS A 7 -6.98 -19.85 15.32
C CYS A 7 -6.17 -21.06 14.84
N ARG A 8 -6.64 -21.71 13.79
CA ARG A 8 -5.90 -22.77 13.10
C ARG A 8 -5.50 -22.33 11.71
N LEU A 9 -4.32 -22.73 11.25
CA LEU A 9 -3.86 -22.50 9.88
C LEU A 9 -4.29 -23.70 9.02
N ALA A 10 -5.04 -23.45 7.96
CA ALA A 10 -5.53 -24.51 7.10
C ALA A 10 -5.60 -24.10 5.63
N CYS A 11 -5.61 -25.08 4.74
CA CYS A 11 -5.83 -24.88 3.32
C CYS A 11 -7.32 -24.70 3.04
N PRO A 12 -7.79 -23.58 2.50
CA PRO A 12 -9.21 -23.36 2.22
C PRO A 12 -9.72 -24.22 1.05
N ARG A 13 -8.82 -24.80 0.23
CA ARG A 13 -9.18 -25.63 -0.92
C ARG A 13 -9.37 -27.11 -0.58
N CYS A 14 -8.50 -27.71 0.23
CA CYS A 14 -8.51 -29.14 0.51
C CYS A 14 -8.62 -29.50 1.99
N GLY A 15 -8.76 -28.53 2.87
CA GLY A 15 -8.94 -28.76 4.32
C GLY A 15 -7.69 -29.24 5.04
N TYR A 16 -6.51 -29.26 4.41
CA TYR A 16 -5.26 -29.64 5.08
C TYR A 16 -4.98 -28.68 6.24
N GLU A 17 -4.77 -29.21 7.43
CA GLU A 17 -4.34 -28.45 8.60
C GLU A 17 -2.82 -28.31 8.56
N ALA A 18 -2.35 -27.07 8.50
CA ALA A 18 -0.95 -26.74 8.31
C ALA A 18 -0.20 -26.75 9.64
N GLN A 19 1.09 -27.10 9.54
CA GLN A 19 2.04 -26.99 10.65
C GLN A 19 2.66 -25.58 10.69
N GLU A 20 3.24 -25.24 11.82
CA GLU A 20 3.96 -23.97 11.99
C GLU A 20 5.11 -23.86 10.98
N GLY A 21 5.21 -22.69 10.33
CA GLY A 21 6.24 -22.41 9.31
C GLY A 21 5.85 -22.76 7.87
N GLU A 22 4.78 -23.52 7.65
CA GLU A 22 4.28 -23.76 6.29
C GLU A 22 3.66 -22.50 5.69
N LEU A 23 4.02 -22.19 4.43
CA LEU A 23 3.53 -21.03 3.69
C LEU A 23 2.59 -21.41 2.57
N ARG A 24 2.61 -22.70 2.17
CA ARG A 24 1.76 -23.28 1.12
C ARG A 24 1.29 -24.67 1.51
N CYS A 25 0.13 -25.04 1.02
CA CYS A 25 -0.42 -26.37 1.23
C CYS A 25 0.43 -27.43 0.50
N PRO A 26 1.04 -28.41 1.20
CA PRO A 26 1.83 -29.45 0.56
C PRO A 26 0.99 -30.43 -0.26
N ARG A 27 -0.33 -30.51 -0.01
CA ARG A 27 -1.23 -31.42 -0.75
C ARG A 27 -1.67 -30.90 -2.09
N CYS A 28 -1.99 -29.60 -2.20
CA CYS A 28 -2.58 -29.05 -3.44
C CYS A 28 -1.90 -27.79 -3.94
N GLY A 29 -0.79 -27.32 -3.30
CA GLY A 29 -0.05 -26.13 -3.68
C GLY A 29 -0.77 -24.79 -3.45
N SER A 30 -2.03 -24.81 -2.93
CA SER A 30 -2.78 -23.58 -2.66
C SER A 30 -2.21 -22.82 -1.46
N PHE A 31 -2.65 -21.58 -1.29
CA PHE A 31 -2.31 -20.81 -0.11
C PHE A 31 -2.94 -21.38 1.16
N LEU A 32 -2.39 -20.98 2.30
CA LEU A 32 -2.92 -21.27 3.62
C LEU A 32 -3.62 -20.02 4.18
N ALA A 33 -4.64 -20.22 4.99
CA ALA A 33 -5.37 -19.14 5.64
C ALA A 33 -5.68 -19.49 7.09
N TYR A 34 -5.66 -18.51 7.97
CA TYR A 34 -6.11 -18.70 9.34
C TYR A 34 -7.63 -18.77 9.40
N ALA A 35 -8.14 -19.78 10.10
CA ALA A 35 -9.53 -19.89 10.50
C ALA A 35 -9.60 -19.66 12.02
N CYS A 36 -10.22 -18.58 12.44
CA CYS A 36 -10.38 -18.22 13.84
C CYS A 36 -11.84 -18.34 14.25
N HIS A 37 -12.08 -18.75 15.49
CA HIS A 37 -13.39 -18.77 16.11
C HIS A 37 -13.45 -17.75 17.24
N ARG A 38 -14.63 -17.12 17.44
CA ARG A 38 -14.90 -16.19 18.56
C ARG A 38 -13.94 -15.01 18.65
N LEU A 39 -13.63 -14.39 17.50
CA LEU A 39 -12.93 -13.12 17.51
C LEU A 39 -13.75 -12.08 18.28
N ARG A 40 -13.09 -11.31 19.14
CA ARG A 40 -13.72 -10.16 19.80
C ARG A 40 -13.36 -8.89 19.05
N TRP A 41 -14.37 -8.10 18.69
CA TRP A 41 -14.14 -6.79 18.08
C TRP A 41 -13.34 -5.89 19.01
N THR A 42 -12.11 -5.60 18.63
CA THR A 42 -11.17 -4.80 19.42
C THR A 42 -10.43 -3.83 18.51
N VAL A 43 -10.58 -2.53 18.74
CA VAL A 43 -9.98 -1.47 17.94
C VAL A 43 -9.15 -0.55 18.82
N ARG A 44 -7.87 -0.43 18.52
CA ARG A 44 -6.95 0.53 19.16
C ARG A 44 -7.06 1.86 18.43
N ARG A 45 -8.03 2.68 18.81
CA ARG A 45 -8.38 3.92 18.08
C ARG A 45 -7.26 4.96 18.04
N GLU A 46 -6.31 4.89 18.95
CA GLU A 46 -5.12 5.73 19.03
C GLU A 46 -4.08 5.39 17.93
N VAL A 47 -4.19 4.23 17.27
CA VAL A 47 -3.29 3.82 16.20
C VAL A 47 -3.87 4.21 14.84
N PRO A 48 -3.26 5.16 14.09
CA PRO A 48 -3.78 5.64 12.81
C PRO A 48 -3.33 4.78 11.62
N SER A 49 -3.37 3.46 11.74
CA SER A 49 -2.98 2.51 10.69
C SER A 49 -3.78 1.22 10.79
N MET A 50 -3.56 0.25 9.89
CA MET A 50 -4.21 -1.06 9.96
C MET A 50 -3.89 -1.81 11.27
N TRP A 51 -2.78 -1.48 11.93
CA TRP A 51 -2.36 -2.09 13.20
C TRP A 51 -3.26 -1.73 14.37
N ARG A 52 -4.24 -0.84 14.16
CA ARG A 52 -5.35 -0.63 15.12
C ARG A 52 -6.16 -1.89 15.38
N TYR A 53 -6.10 -2.85 14.44
CA TYR A 53 -6.75 -4.16 14.53
C TYR A 53 -5.78 -5.29 14.92
N ALA A 54 -4.62 -4.98 15.47
CA ALA A 54 -3.58 -5.97 15.79
C ALA A 54 -4.10 -7.13 16.67
N ASP A 55 -5.06 -6.84 17.57
CA ASP A 55 -5.66 -7.85 18.44
C ASP A 55 -6.65 -8.79 17.72
N MET A 56 -7.03 -8.46 16.49
CA MET A 56 -7.92 -9.24 15.63
C MET A 56 -7.17 -10.00 14.52
N LEU A 57 -5.85 -9.83 14.43
CA LEU A 57 -5.02 -10.60 13.49
C LEU A 57 -4.69 -11.96 14.09
N ALA A 58 -4.71 -13.00 13.26
CA ALA A 58 -4.45 -14.38 13.67
C ALA A 58 -2.96 -14.69 13.90
N PHE A 59 -2.10 -13.70 13.79
CA PHE A 59 -0.68 -13.79 14.10
C PHE A 59 -0.24 -12.61 14.99
N ARG A 60 0.84 -12.81 15.72
CA ARG A 60 1.49 -11.71 16.43
C ARG A 60 2.71 -11.24 15.63
N PRO A 61 2.88 -9.92 15.44
CA PRO A 61 4.08 -9.42 14.81
C PRO A 61 5.30 -9.75 15.68
N VAL A 62 6.30 -10.37 15.07
CA VAL A 62 7.61 -10.62 15.70
C VAL A 62 8.39 -9.30 15.80
N ARG A 63 8.25 -8.48 14.75
CA ARG A 63 8.71 -7.09 14.69
C ARG A 63 7.67 -6.27 13.94
N LEU A 64 7.54 -4.99 14.23
CA LEU A 64 6.57 -4.15 13.55
C LEU A 64 7.22 -3.41 12.37
N ALA A 65 6.88 -3.78 11.14
CA ALA A 65 7.26 -3.08 9.92
C ALA A 65 6.05 -2.25 9.44
N THR A 66 5.97 -0.99 9.83
CA THR A 66 4.86 -0.10 9.46
C THR A 66 5.37 1.26 9.00
N ALA A 67 4.66 1.85 8.07
CA ALA A 67 4.81 3.22 7.58
C ALA A 67 3.48 4.00 7.65
N GLY A 68 2.54 3.52 8.49
CA GLY A 68 1.24 4.12 8.65
C GLY A 68 0.21 3.67 7.60
N GLU A 69 0.42 2.51 6.96
CA GLU A 69 -0.53 1.91 6.01
C GLU A 69 -1.87 1.58 6.67
N GLY A 70 -2.93 1.67 5.89
CA GLY A 70 -4.29 1.47 6.36
C GLY A 70 -4.93 2.73 6.91
N TYR A 71 -6.11 2.57 7.49
CA TYR A 71 -7.02 3.64 7.91
C TYR A 71 -7.23 4.67 6.80
N THR A 72 -7.36 4.16 5.58
CA THR A 72 -7.49 4.96 4.37
C THR A 72 -8.85 5.64 4.32
N PRO A 73 -8.97 6.81 3.65
CA PRO A 73 -10.22 7.55 3.63
C PRO A 73 -11.29 6.84 2.80
N LEU A 74 -12.54 6.96 3.25
CA LEU A 74 -13.75 6.66 2.50
C LEU A 74 -14.31 7.98 1.97
N VAL A 75 -14.22 8.18 0.63
CA VAL A 75 -14.53 9.45 -0.03
C VAL A 75 -15.75 9.31 -0.93
N ARG A 76 -16.67 10.27 -0.87
CA ARG A 76 -17.84 10.29 -1.76
C ARG A 76 -17.46 10.78 -3.16
N LEU A 77 -17.79 9.99 -4.17
CA LEU A 77 -17.60 10.29 -5.59
C LEU A 77 -18.94 10.18 -6.32
N GLY A 78 -19.80 11.20 -6.17
CA GLY A 78 -21.19 11.12 -6.63
C GLY A 78 -22.02 10.13 -5.80
N PRO A 79 -22.66 9.10 -6.40
CA PRO A 79 -23.42 8.09 -5.67
C PRO A 79 -22.52 7.06 -4.95
N VAL A 80 -21.28 6.96 -5.34
CA VAL A 80 -20.33 5.93 -4.86
C VAL A 80 -19.52 6.43 -3.68
N LEU A 81 -19.21 5.54 -2.72
CA LEU A 81 -18.19 5.73 -1.71
C LEU A 81 -16.93 4.97 -2.11
N ALA A 82 -15.81 5.68 -2.26
CA ALA A 82 -14.54 5.09 -2.66
C ALA A 82 -13.60 4.92 -1.47
N LYS A 83 -13.20 3.69 -1.16
CA LYS A 83 -12.14 3.35 -0.22
C LYS A 83 -10.81 3.52 -0.93
N LEU A 84 -10.07 4.59 -0.59
CA LEU A 84 -8.89 5.00 -1.34
C LEU A 84 -7.60 4.31 -0.82
N GLU A 85 -7.39 3.06 -1.20
CA GLU A 85 -6.14 2.34 -0.90
C GLU A 85 -4.90 2.95 -1.61
N THR A 86 -5.12 3.82 -2.58
CA THR A 86 -4.08 4.66 -3.21
C THR A 86 -3.43 5.66 -2.25
N ARG A 87 -3.98 5.83 -1.05
CA ARG A 87 -3.41 6.70 -0.01
C ARG A 87 -2.39 6.00 0.89
N ASN A 88 -2.22 4.70 0.75
CA ASN A 88 -1.15 3.97 1.42
C ASN A 88 0.24 4.48 1.00
N PRO A 89 1.28 4.24 1.80
CA PRO A 89 2.65 4.78 1.59
C PRO A 89 3.22 4.54 0.19
N THR A 90 3.07 3.32 -0.38
CA THR A 90 3.52 3.05 -1.76
C THR A 90 2.46 3.36 -2.83
N GLY A 91 1.25 3.76 -2.41
CA GLY A 91 0.14 4.09 -3.29
C GLY A 91 -0.72 2.87 -3.66
N SER A 92 -0.67 1.80 -2.88
CA SER A 92 -1.40 0.57 -3.15
C SER A 92 -1.85 -0.15 -1.87
N TYR A 93 -2.94 -0.90 -2.00
CA TYR A 93 -3.46 -1.83 -0.98
C TYR A 93 -2.44 -2.91 -0.58
N ALA A 94 -1.46 -3.20 -1.46
CA ALA A 94 -0.39 -4.16 -1.22
C ALA A 94 0.46 -3.81 0.00
N ASP A 95 0.46 -2.56 0.45
CA ASP A 95 1.16 -2.11 1.65
C ASP A 95 0.67 -2.85 2.91
N ARG A 96 -0.63 -3.15 2.99
CA ARG A 96 -1.19 -3.95 4.08
C ARG A 96 -0.66 -5.39 4.07
N ALA A 97 -0.57 -5.98 2.88
CA ALA A 97 -0.02 -7.32 2.68
C ALA A 97 1.45 -7.38 3.07
N SER A 98 2.25 -6.44 2.58
CA SER A 98 3.70 -6.38 2.83
C SER A 98 4.03 -6.07 4.28
N SER A 99 3.33 -5.11 4.89
CA SER A 99 3.47 -4.79 6.31
C SER A 99 3.16 -6.00 7.19
N ALA A 100 2.05 -6.71 6.94
CA ALA A 100 1.68 -7.90 7.68
C ALA A 100 2.70 -9.03 7.49
N LEU A 101 3.14 -9.29 6.25
CA LEU A 101 4.10 -10.34 5.93
C LEU A 101 5.46 -10.09 6.58
N VAL A 102 6.00 -8.88 6.44
CA VAL A 102 7.31 -8.51 7.01
C VAL A 102 7.26 -8.46 8.54
N SER A 103 6.11 -8.11 9.12
CA SER A 103 5.94 -8.10 10.58
C SER A 103 5.77 -9.49 11.18
N GLY A 104 5.11 -10.41 10.47
CA GLY A 104 4.84 -11.77 10.94
C GLY A 104 5.95 -12.78 10.62
N LEU A 105 6.70 -12.56 9.55
CA LEU A 105 7.74 -13.48 9.07
C LEU A 105 9.10 -12.75 9.00
N VAL A 106 9.99 -13.01 9.95
CA VAL A 106 11.31 -12.38 10.00
C VAL A 106 12.27 -13.08 9.04
N ARG A 107 12.86 -12.31 8.12
CA ARG A 107 13.88 -12.74 7.17
C ARG A 107 14.89 -11.60 6.97
N ASP A 108 16.14 -11.94 6.68
CA ASP A 108 17.16 -10.99 6.22
C ASP A 108 17.03 -10.72 4.71
N VAL A 109 16.53 -11.73 3.98
CA VAL A 109 16.27 -11.66 2.55
C VAL A 109 14.89 -12.22 2.25
N TYR A 110 14.02 -11.40 1.66
CA TYR A 110 12.72 -11.82 1.17
C TYR A 110 12.80 -12.18 -0.32
N ARG A 111 12.60 -13.45 -0.64
CA ARG A 111 12.60 -14.00 -2.01
C ARG A 111 11.17 -14.10 -2.50
N VAL A 112 10.70 -13.07 -3.21
CA VAL A 112 9.28 -12.91 -3.53
C VAL A 112 9.01 -13.06 -5.02
N GLY A 113 7.91 -13.71 -5.37
CA GLY A 113 7.37 -13.69 -6.73
C GLY A 113 6.82 -12.31 -7.07
N TYR A 114 7.11 -11.84 -8.28
CA TYR A 114 6.57 -10.57 -8.76
C TYR A 114 5.05 -10.62 -8.86
N SER A 115 4.45 -9.58 -8.37
CA SER A 115 3.07 -9.22 -8.64
C SER A 115 3.00 -7.69 -8.64
N VAL A 116 2.20 -7.14 -9.52
CA VAL A 116 2.02 -5.68 -9.67
C VAL A 116 1.65 -5.07 -8.32
N ASP A 117 2.30 -3.97 -7.96
CA ASP A 117 2.21 -3.28 -6.68
C ASP A 117 2.83 -4.04 -5.48
N PHE A 118 2.73 -5.37 -5.42
CA PHE A 118 3.25 -6.16 -4.29
C PHE A 118 4.77 -6.17 -4.24
N GLY A 119 5.45 -6.34 -5.37
CA GLY A 119 6.92 -6.33 -5.44
C GLY A 119 7.50 -5.03 -4.85
N PRO A 120 7.13 -3.84 -5.36
CA PRO A 120 7.59 -2.56 -4.82
C PRO A 120 7.21 -2.34 -3.36
N SER A 121 6.01 -2.76 -2.95
CA SER A 121 5.58 -2.68 -1.56
C SER A 121 6.46 -3.57 -0.66
N MET A 122 6.72 -4.82 -1.06
CA MET A 122 7.62 -5.72 -0.33
C MET A 122 9.03 -5.13 -0.17
N ALA A 123 9.61 -4.58 -1.23
CA ALA A 123 10.91 -3.94 -1.18
C ALA A 123 10.93 -2.74 -0.22
N PHE A 124 9.85 -1.96 -0.20
CA PHE A 124 9.70 -0.84 0.71
C PHE A 124 9.63 -1.29 2.18
N TYR A 125 8.73 -2.24 2.52
CA TYR A 125 8.55 -2.69 3.91
C TYR A 125 9.73 -3.53 4.42
N ALA A 126 10.36 -4.35 3.58
CA ALA A 126 11.61 -5.04 3.92
C ALA A 126 12.73 -4.03 4.23
N GLY A 127 12.84 -2.96 3.44
CA GLY A 127 13.79 -1.88 3.67
C GLY A 127 13.62 -1.17 5.01
N LEU A 128 12.39 -1.00 5.52
CA LEU A 128 12.14 -0.43 6.86
C LEU A 128 12.81 -1.22 7.98
N VAL A 129 12.95 -2.52 7.80
CA VAL A 129 13.55 -3.44 8.78
C VAL A 129 14.97 -3.88 8.38
N ARG A 130 15.59 -3.18 7.43
CA ARG A 130 16.93 -3.42 6.91
C ARG A 130 17.13 -4.81 6.28
N ALA A 131 16.04 -5.40 5.77
CA ALA A 131 16.09 -6.64 5.02
C ALA A 131 16.16 -6.35 3.51
N HIS A 132 16.74 -7.27 2.76
CA HIS A 132 16.83 -7.18 1.31
C HIS A 132 15.67 -7.89 0.63
N THR A 133 15.30 -7.45 -0.58
CA THR A 133 14.26 -8.10 -1.39
C THR A 133 14.84 -8.57 -2.72
N VAL A 134 14.65 -9.85 -3.03
CA VAL A 134 14.93 -10.45 -4.34
C VAL A 134 13.59 -10.75 -5.00
N VAL A 135 13.36 -10.15 -6.17
CA VAL A 135 12.11 -10.31 -6.92
C VAL A 135 12.30 -11.28 -8.06
N TYR A 136 11.52 -12.36 -8.02
CA TYR A 136 11.48 -13.37 -9.07
C TYR A 136 10.38 -13.02 -10.07
N ALA A 137 10.75 -12.82 -11.33
CA ALA A 137 9.82 -12.47 -12.40
C ALA A 137 10.35 -12.96 -13.76
N ARG A 138 9.46 -13.14 -14.71
CA ARG A 138 9.86 -13.14 -16.11
C ARG A 138 9.97 -11.69 -16.59
N PRO A 139 10.96 -11.33 -17.42
CA PRO A 139 11.16 -9.95 -17.87
C PRO A 139 9.91 -9.31 -18.49
N GLU A 140 9.13 -10.09 -19.23
CA GLU A 140 7.89 -9.67 -19.89
C GLU A 140 6.71 -9.41 -18.94
N GLU A 141 6.79 -9.87 -17.69
CA GLU A 141 5.76 -9.65 -16.67
C GLU A 141 5.94 -8.34 -15.91
N LEU A 142 7.13 -7.75 -16.00
CA LEU A 142 7.49 -6.58 -15.21
C LEU A 142 6.80 -5.31 -15.73
N ASP A 143 6.00 -4.68 -14.87
CA ASP A 143 5.51 -3.32 -15.12
C ASP A 143 6.68 -2.33 -15.06
N PRO A 144 6.84 -1.43 -16.07
CA PRO A 144 7.95 -0.47 -16.11
C PRO A 144 8.04 0.44 -14.89
N PHE A 145 6.90 0.86 -14.32
CA PHE A 145 6.88 1.70 -13.12
C PHE A 145 7.35 0.93 -11.90
N ASP A 146 6.90 -0.31 -11.76
CA ASP A 146 7.32 -1.19 -10.68
C ASP A 146 8.81 -1.49 -10.77
N THR A 147 9.32 -1.75 -11.98
CA THR A 147 10.76 -2.00 -12.23
C THR A 147 11.61 -0.83 -11.75
N VAL A 148 11.24 0.40 -12.12
CA VAL A 148 11.95 1.60 -11.67
C VAL A 148 11.85 1.77 -10.15
N ASN A 149 10.69 1.50 -9.55
CA ASN A 149 10.51 1.60 -8.11
C ASN A 149 11.32 0.55 -7.36
N LEU A 150 11.34 -0.68 -7.83
CA LEU A 150 12.14 -1.78 -7.27
C LEU A 150 13.63 -1.44 -7.29
N ALA A 151 14.15 -0.97 -8.44
CA ALA A 151 15.54 -0.55 -8.57
C ALA A 151 15.89 0.58 -7.58
N ARG A 152 15.00 1.57 -7.41
CA ARG A 152 15.19 2.69 -6.46
C ARG A 152 15.15 2.25 -5.00
N LEU A 153 14.42 1.20 -4.68
CA LEU A 153 14.34 0.62 -3.35
C LEU A 153 15.48 -0.38 -3.06
N GLY A 154 16.40 -0.56 -4.03
CA GLY A 154 17.56 -1.44 -3.89
C GLY A 154 17.19 -2.92 -3.97
N ALA A 155 16.05 -3.29 -4.54
CA ALA A 155 15.70 -4.68 -4.78
C ALA A 155 16.56 -5.29 -5.89
N SER A 156 16.86 -6.57 -5.77
CA SER A 156 17.49 -7.38 -6.81
C SER A 156 16.45 -8.15 -7.61
N PHE A 157 16.78 -8.49 -8.86
CA PHE A 157 15.94 -9.33 -9.71
C PHE A 157 16.59 -10.71 -9.91
N ASP A 158 15.77 -11.74 -9.94
CA ASP A 158 16.15 -13.08 -10.36
C ASP A 158 15.15 -13.56 -11.43
N PHE A 159 15.67 -13.84 -12.63
CA PHE A 159 14.88 -14.26 -13.79
C PHE A 159 14.89 -15.78 -14.02
N THR A 160 15.62 -16.53 -13.20
CA THR A 160 15.87 -17.96 -13.42
C THR A 160 15.38 -18.86 -12.30
N GLY A 161 15.30 -18.33 -11.08
CA GLY A 161 14.94 -19.07 -9.89
C GLY A 161 13.42 -19.20 -9.67
N ARG A 162 13.07 -19.66 -8.47
CA ARG A 162 11.68 -19.74 -8.02
C ARG A 162 11.52 -18.95 -6.71
N PRO A 163 10.40 -18.24 -6.54
CA PRO A 163 10.14 -17.51 -5.30
C PRO A 163 9.84 -18.47 -4.14
N GLU A 164 10.29 -18.11 -2.95
CA GLU A 164 9.89 -18.75 -1.70
C GLU A 164 8.53 -18.23 -1.22
N LEU A 165 8.26 -16.95 -1.49
CA LEU A 165 7.08 -16.23 -1.09
C LEU A 165 6.31 -15.73 -2.31
N THR A 166 5.00 -15.84 -2.25
CA THR A 166 4.11 -15.24 -3.25
C THR A 166 3.12 -14.31 -2.57
N TYR A 167 2.41 -13.53 -3.35
CA TYR A 167 1.34 -12.68 -2.87
C TYR A 167 0.27 -13.48 -2.11
N GLU A 168 -0.05 -14.71 -2.55
CA GLU A 168 -1.02 -15.58 -1.91
C GLU A 168 -0.40 -16.31 -0.71
N ASN A 169 -0.57 -15.76 0.48
CA ASN A 169 -0.14 -16.36 1.74
C ASN A 169 -1.00 -15.87 2.92
N GLN A 170 -0.89 -16.52 4.07
CA GLN A 170 -1.69 -16.24 5.25
C GLN A 170 -1.50 -14.84 5.81
N TYR A 171 -0.30 -14.28 5.78
CA TYR A 171 -0.01 -12.92 6.29
C TYR A 171 -0.63 -11.86 5.41
N THR A 172 -0.54 -12.04 4.08
CA THR A 172 -1.21 -11.17 3.11
C THR A 172 -2.72 -11.13 3.36
N ILE A 173 -3.36 -12.27 3.58
CA ILE A 173 -4.79 -12.35 3.86
C ILE A 173 -5.13 -11.57 5.14
N GLU A 174 -4.36 -11.75 6.21
CA GLU A 174 -4.57 -11.04 7.47
C GLU A 174 -4.39 -9.53 7.34
N GLY A 175 -3.40 -9.06 6.57
CA GLY A 175 -3.24 -7.64 6.28
C GLY A 175 -4.40 -7.07 5.46
N LEU A 176 -4.80 -7.76 4.39
CA LEU A 176 -5.86 -7.29 3.48
C LEU A 176 -7.25 -7.31 4.12
N LYS A 177 -7.57 -8.26 5.01
CA LYS A 177 -8.88 -8.30 5.68
C LYS A 177 -9.17 -7.05 6.51
N THR A 178 -8.13 -6.31 6.92
CA THR A 178 -8.28 -5.05 7.67
C THR A 178 -9.00 -3.96 6.88
N ILE A 179 -9.06 -4.06 5.54
CA ILE A 179 -9.88 -3.17 4.70
C ILE A 179 -11.35 -3.30 5.09
N SER A 180 -11.82 -4.54 5.29
CA SER A 180 -13.20 -4.80 5.71
C SER A 180 -13.48 -4.26 7.10
N TYR A 181 -12.56 -4.42 8.03
CA TYR A 181 -12.69 -3.87 9.38
C TYR A 181 -12.80 -2.34 9.36
N GLU A 182 -11.99 -1.68 8.54
CA GLU A 182 -12.07 -0.22 8.38
C GLU A 182 -13.39 0.22 7.74
N ILE A 183 -13.89 -0.51 6.75
CA ILE A 183 -15.20 -0.21 6.14
C ILE A 183 -16.29 -0.35 7.19
N VAL A 184 -16.28 -1.42 7.99
CA VAL A 184 -17.25 -1.61 9.09
C VAL A 184 -17.12 -0.50 10.14
N GLU A 185 -15.91 -0.10 10.54
CA GLU A 185 -15.71 0.99 11.50
C GLU A 185 -16.20 2.34 10.95
N GLN A 186 -15.99 2.62 9.65
CA GLN A 186 -16.37 3.86 9.00
C GLN A 186 -17.85 3.88 8.55
N MET A 187 -18.41 2.71 8.23
CA MET A 187 -19.77 2.53 7.73
C MET A 187 -20.35 1.15 8.13
N PRO A 188 -20.85 1.02 9.38
CA PRO A 188 -21.29 -0.28 9.91
C PRO A 188 -22.42 -0.97 9.14
N ARG A 189 -23.18 -0.23 8.36
CA ARG A 189 -24.32 -0.70 7.55
C ARG A 189 -24.06 -0.48 6.06
N ALA A 190 -22.92 -0.97 5.57
CA ALA A 190 -22.65 -1.00 4.13
C ALA A 190 -23.49 -2.12 3.50
N ASP A 191 -24.24 -1.81 2.43
CA ASP A 191 -25.09 -2.81 1.75
C ASP A 191 -24.26 -3.61 0.73
N ARG A 192 -23.37 -2.94 -0.02
CA ARG A 192 -22.64 -3.55 -1.13
C ARG A 192 -21.22 -3.01 -1.24
N VAL A 193 -20.25 -3.92 -1.51
CA VAL A 193 -18.84 -3.57 -1.68
C VAL A 193 -18.28 -4.20 -2.97
N PHE A 194 -17.76 -3.36 -3.86
CA PHE A 194 -17.17 -3.74 -5.15
C PHE A 194 -15.65 -3.83 -5.02
N VAL A 195 -15.11 -5.01 -5.37
CA VAL A 195 -13.70 -5.34 -5.17
C VAL A 195 -13.06 -5.75 -6.49
N PRO A 196 -11.95 -5.10 -6.90
CA PRO A 196 -11.16 -5.56 -8.04
C PRO A 196 -10.65 -6.98 -7.84
N ALA A 197 -10.82 -7.86 -8.82
CA ALA A 197 -10.44 -9.27 -8.73
C ALA A 197 -9.57 -9.70 -9.91
N SER A 198 -8.24 -9.76 -9.69
CA SER A 198 -7.28 -10.39 -10.61
C SER A 198 -7.04 -11.85 -10.25
N THR A 199 -6.53 -12.12 -9.05
CA THR A 199 -6.38 -13.47 -8.50
C THR A 199 -7.57 -13.90 -7.63
N GLY A 200 -8.36 -12.92 -7.15
CA GLY A 200 -9.45 -13.11 -6.22
C GLY A 200 -9.06 -13.11 -4.74
N LEU A 201 -7.75 -13.05 -4.42
CA LEU A 201 -7.29 -13.10 -3.04
C LEU A 201 -7.78 -11.92 -2.20
N LEU A 202 -7.86 -10.71 -2.78
CA LEU A 202 -8.41 -9.55 -2.09
C LEU A 202 -9.87 -9.77 -1.71
N ALA A 203 -10.68 -10.29 -2.64
CA ALA A 203 -12.08 -10.62 -2.36
C ALA A 203 -12.18 -11.69 -1.25
N PHE A 204 -11.32 -12.70 -1.28
CA PHE A 204 -11.24 -13.73 -0.24
C PHE A 204 -10.91 -13.12 1.13
N ALA A 205 -9.87 -12.29 1.21
CA ALA A 205 -9.46 -11.64 2.45
C ALA A 205 -10.57 -10.70 2.98
N MET A 206 -11.19 -9.92 2.10
CA MET A 206 -12.27 -9.01 2.49
C MET A 206 -13.53 -9.77 2.94
N ARG A 207 -13.88 -10.86 2.26
CA ARG A 207 -14.98 -11.73 2.67
C ARG A 207 -14.76 -12.29 4.08
N LYS A 208 -13.52 -12.78 4.34
CA LYS A 208 -13.10 -13.22 5.67
C LYS A 208 -13.26 -12.10 6.70
N GLY A 209 -12.76 -10.90 6.41
CA GLY A 209 -12.84 -9.77 7.32
C GLY A 209 -14.27 -9.31 7.63
N PHE A 210 -15.17 -9.28 6.63
CA PHE A 210 -16.58 -8.94 6.85
C PHE A 210 -17.30 -9.97 7.70
N ARG A 211 -17.06 -11.28 7.49
CA ARG A 211 -17.62 -12.34 8.33
C ARG A 211 -17.15 -12.22 9.78
N GLU A 212 -15.86 -12.06 9.99
CA GLU A 212 -15.27 -11.87 11.31
C GLU A 212 -15.85 -10.62 12.02
N ALA A 213 -16.05 -9.53 11.28
CA ALA A 213 -16.67 -8.32 11.81
C ALA A 213 -18.15 -8.53 12.15
N ALA A 214 -18.91 -9.20 11.30
CA ALA A 214 -20.32 -9.49 11.54
C ALA A 214 -20.52 -10.40 12.76
N GLU A 215 -19.63 -11.39 12.96
CA GLU A 215 -19.67 -12.28 14.12
C GLU A 215 -19.25 -11.61 15.44
N SER A 216 -18.41 -10.56 15.38
CA SER A 216 -17.77 -9.96 16.56
C SER A 216 -18.23 -8.53 16.87
N ALA A 217 -18.87 -7.86 15.93
CA ALA A 217 -19.39 -6.50 16.04
C ALA A 217 -20.88 -6.50 15.62
N GLU A 218 -21.64 -5.49 16.04
CA GLU A 218 -23.02 -5.29 15.59
C GLU A 218 -23.03 -4.66 14.16
N ALA A 219 -22.47 -5.39 13.19
CA ALA A 219 -22.37 -4.95 11.82
C ALA A 219 -23.05 -5.92 10.86
N SER A 220 -23.63 -5.41 9.78
CA SER A 220 -24.14 -6.25 8.70
C SER A 220 -22.99 -6.73 7.82
N GLU A 221 -23.11 -7.94 7.27
CA GLU A 221 -22.22 -8.41 6.23
C GLU A 221 -22.70 -7.87 4.87
N PRO A 222 -21.90 -7.04 4.16
CA PRO A 222 -22.31 -6.50 2.88
C PRO A 222 -22.28 -7.55 1.77
N GLU A 223 -23.10 -7.37 0.73
CA GLU A 223 -22.93 -8.10 -0.52
C GLU A 223 -21.56 -7.76 -1.12
N LEU A 224 -20.71 -8.76 -1.28
CA LEU A 224 -19.41 -8.58 -1.93
C LEU A 224 -19.50 -8.89 -3.42
N VAL A 225 -19.09 -7.93 -4.27
CA VAL A 225 -19.10 -8.06 -5.72
C VAL A 225 -17.65 -8.04 -6.23
N ALA A 226 -17.19 -9.16 -6.75
CA ALA A 226 -15.87 -9.29 -7.38
C ALA A 226 -15.95 -8.84 -8.83
N VAL A 227 -15.14 -7.84 -9.20
CA VAL A 227 -15.14 -7.26 -10.55
C VAL A 227 -13.85 -7.58 -11.28
N SER A 228 -13.97 -8.14 -12.48
CA SER A 228 -12.87 -8.47 -13.38
C SER A 228 -13.05 -7.80 -14.75
N VAL A 229 -11.98 -7.71 -15.53
CA VAL A 229 -12.06 -7.22 -16.91
C VAL A 229 -12.37 -8.39 -17.84
N ARG A 230 -13.29 -8.19 -18.77
CA ARG A 230 -13.67 -9.20 -19.75
C ARG A 230 -12.47 -9.60 -20.61
N GLY A 231 -12.25 -10.89 -20.78
CA GLY A 231 -11.10 -11.45 -21.50
C GLY A 231 -9.83 -11.60 -20.65
N SER A 232 -9.83 -11.19 -19.38
CA SER A 232 -8.76 -11.58 -18.44
C SER A 232 -8.92 -13.04 -18.00
N ALA A 233 -7.83 -13.63 -17.49
CA ALA A 233 -7.89 -14.96 -16.89
C ALA A 233 -8.88 -14.99 -15.70
N GLU A 234 -9.57 -16.12 -15.55
CA GLU A 234 -10.46 -16.34 -14.40
C GLU A 234 -9.66 -16.27 -13.09
N PRO A 235 -10.14 -15.49 -12.10
CA PRO A 235 -9.46 -15.38 -10.81
C PRO A 235 -9.54 -16.70 -10.03
N PRO A 236 -8.45 -17.45 -9.85
CA PRO A 236 -8.48 -18.84 -9.33
C PRO A 236 -8.96 -18.95 -7.88
N THR A 237 -8.82 -17.87 -7.11
CA THR A 237 -9.26 -17.85 -5.70
C THR A 237 -10.77 -17.65 -5.58
N LEU A 238 -11.45 -17.08 -6.59
CA LEU A 238 -12.90 -16.90 -6.55
C LEU A 238 -13.67 -18.22 -6.53
N ASP A 239 -13.09 -19.34 -6.95
CA ASP A 239 -13.71 -20.65 -6.84
C ASP A 239 -13.95 -21.08 -5.39
N LEU A 240 -13.25 -20.47 -4.43
CA LEU A 240 -13.44 -20.66 -3.01
C LEU A 240 -14.58 -19.79 -2.45
N LEU A 241 -15.13 -18.87 -3.25
CA LEU A 241 -16.13 -17.88 -2.87
C LEU A 241 -17.42 -18.09 -3.69
N ARG A 242 -18.19 -19.12 -3.35
CA ARG A 242 -19.42 -19.48 -4.10
C ARG A 242 -20.53 -18.45 -3.98
N ASP A 243 -20.53 -17.68 -2.91
CA ASP A 243 -21.54 -16.69 -2.53
C ASP A 243 -21.17 -15.25 -2.94
N VAL A 244 -20.02 -15.05 -3.60
CA VAL A 244 -19.59 -13.75 -4.10
C VAL A 244 -20.04 -13.56 -5.55
N LYS A 245 -20.82 -12.50 -5.80
CA LYS A 245 -21.25 -12.11 -7.14
C LYS A 245 -20.01 -11.75 -7.98
N ARG A 246 -19.98 -12.25 -9.23
CA ARG A 246 -18.90 -11.98 -10.20
C ARG A 246 -19.42 -11.10 -11.33
N VAL A 247 -18.71 -10.03 -11.64
CA VAL A 247 -19.05 -9.10 -12.73
C VAL A 247 -17.84 -8.88 -13.63
N TYR A 248 -18.06 -8.91 -14.93
CA TYR A 248 -17.01 -8.73 -15.96
C TYR A 248 -17.30 -7.48 -16.77
N VAL A 249 -16.37 -6.54 -16.77
CA VAL A 249 -16.48 -5.22 -17.39
C VAL A 249 -15.68 -5.18 -18.70
N GLY A 250 -16.22 -4.56 -19.74
CA GLY A 250 -15.56 -4.37 -21.02
C GLY A 250 -14.52 -3.25 -21.01
N ALA A 251 -13.63 -3.23 -21.99
CA ALA A 251 -12.54 -2.25 -22.08
C ALA A 251 -13.04 -0.80 -22.20
N GLU A 252 -14.19 -0.59 -22.85
CA GLU A 252 -14.76 0.73 -23.06
C GLU A 252 -15.24 1.34 -21.72
N GLU A 253 -15.97 0.58 -20.91
CA GLU A 253 -16.42 1.00 -19.58
C GLU A 253 -15.25 1.27 -18.66
N VAL A 254 -14.21 0.41 -18.71
CA VAL A 254 -12.97 0.62 -17.95
C VAL A 254 -12.32 1.95 -18.33
N THR A 255 -12.21 2.25 -19.63
CA THR A 255 -11.61 3.50 -20.11
C THR A 255 -12.41 4.72 -19.67
N LYS A 256 -13.75 4.68 -19.79
CA LYS A 256 -14.65 5.75 -19.31
C LYS A 256 -14.47 5.99 -17.81
N ALA A 257 -14.41 4.92 -17.02
CA ALA A 257 -14.21 4.98 -15.57
C ALA A 257 -12.84 5.56 -15.21
N MET A 258 -11.77 5.18 -15.91
CA MET A 258 -10.43 5.76 -15.71
C MET A 258 -10.42 7.26 -15.95
N VAL A 259 -11.06 7.73 -17.03
CA VAL A 259 -11.18 9.16 -17.33
C VAL A 259 -12.03 9.88 -16.27
N SER A 260 -13.14 9.29 -15.82
CA SER A 260 -14.01 9.85 -14.77
C SER A 260 -13.25 10.01 -13.45
N LEU A 261 -12.48 8.99 -13.02
CA LEU A 261 -11.65 9.04 -11.82
C LEU A 261 -10.49 10.06 -11.96
N ALA A 262 -9.84 10.09 -13.13
CA ALA A 262 -8.73 11.02 -13.39
C ALA A 262 -9.16 12.48 -13.31
N ARG A 263 -10.37 12.83 -13.81
CA ARG A 263 -10.97 14.17 -13.69
C ARG A 263 -11.20 14.58 -12.23
N ARG A 264 -11.35 13.60 -11.32
CA ARG A 264 -11.47 13.81 -9.87
C ARG A 264 -10.12 13.71 -9.15
N GLY A 265 -8.99 13.63 -9.89
CA GLY A 265 -7.64 13.54 -9.35
C GLY A 265 -7.25 12.15 -8.83
N ILE A 266 -8.02 11.12 -9.16
CA ILE A 266 -7.76 9.73 -8.78
C ILE A 266 -7.25 8.97 -10.01
N TYR A 267 -5.95 8.64 -10.01
CA TYR A 267 -5.30 7.92 -11.11
C TYR A 267 -5.30 6.43 -10.82
N ALA A 268 -6.46 5.79 -10.96
CA ALA A 268 -6.65 4.38 -10.66
C ALA A 268 -6.08 3.47 -11.77
N ARG A 269 -5.64 2.27 -11.37
CA ARG A 269 -5.32 1.20 -12.32
C ARG A 269 -6.60 0.68 -13.01
N PRO A 270 -6.49 0.09 -14.23
CA PRO A 270 -7.65 -0.36 -15.01
C PRO A 270 -8.62 -1.25 -14.23
N LEU A 271 -8.11 -2.21 -13.46
CA LEU A 271 -8.97 -3.13 -12.70
C LEU A 271 -9.74 -2.43 -11.56
N ALA A 272 -9.14 -1.44 -10.91
CA ALA A 272 -9.84 -0.62 -9.92
C ALA A 272 -10.89 0.29 -10.57
N ALA A 273 -10.61 0.79 -11.78
CA ALA A 273 -11.58 1.55 -12.57
C ALA A 273 -12.75 0.68 -13.05
N ALA A 274 -12.49 -0.61 -13.38
CA ALA A 274 -13.55 -1.57 -13.67
C ALA A 274 -14.51 -1.74 -12.47
N ALA A 275 -13.97 -1.90 -11.26
CA ALA A 275 -14.81 -1.98 -10.07
C ALA A 275 -15.60 -0.69 -9.82
N TYR A 276 -14.98 0.47 -10.09
CA TYR A 276 -15.64 1.75 -9.97
C TYR A 276 -16.81 1.90 -10.97
N SER A 277 -16.68 1.45 -12.23
CA SER A 277 -17.76 1.56 -13.22
C SER A 277 -19.01 0.78 -12.81
N VAL A 278 -18.85 -0.38 -12.18
CA VAL A 278 -19.97 -1.19 -11.66
C VAL A 278 -20.58 -0.51 -10.45
N ALA A 279 -19.75 -0.02 -9.53
CA ALA A 279 -20.23 0.70 -8.34
C ALA A 279 -20.97 1.99 -8.69
N GLU A 280 -20.57 2.70 -9.75
CA GLU A 280 -21.24 3.92 -10.22
C GLU A 280 -22.66 3.63 -10.75
N ALA A 281 -22.90 2.45 -11.29
CA ALA A 281 -24.20 2.01 -11.81
C ALA A 281 -25.11 1.38 -10.74
N GLU A 282 -24.53 0.66 -9.77
CA GLU A 282 -25.29 -0.12 -8.79
C GLU A 282 -25.30 0.51 -7.39
N GLU A 283 -24.58 1.61 -7.18
CA GLU A 283 -24.33 2.28 -5.90
C GLU A 283 -23.71 1.38 -4.82
N GLY A 284 -22.85 1.95 -3.99
CA GLY A 284 -22.19 1.23 -2.91
C GLY A 284 -20.77 1.71 -2.63
N ILE A 285 -19.97 0.85 -1.99
CA ILE A 285 -18.57 1.13 -1.69
C ILE A 285 -17.68 0.45 -2.73
N VAL A 286 -16.72 1.16 -3.31
CA VAL A 286 -15.71 0.58 -4.18
C VAL A 286 -14.32 0.69 -3.58
N VAL A 287 -13.51 -0.37 -3.71
CA VAL A 287 -12.11 -0.36 -3.28
C VAL A 287 -11.21 0.07 -4.44
N ILE A 288 -10.60 1.24 -4.34
CA ILE A 288 -9.61 1.73 -5.30
C ILE A 288 -8.23 1.24 -4.86
N THR A 289 -7.83 0.06 -5.35
CA THR A 289 -6.72 -0.74 -4.83
C THR A 289 -5.34 -0.17 -5.08
N GLY A 290 -5.10 0.43 -6.26
CA GLY A 290 -3.80 0.98 -6.63
C GLY A 290 -3.93 2.15 -7.59
N GLY A 291 -2.97 3.04 -7.52
CA GLY A 291 -2.92 4.24 -8.33
C GLY A 291 -1.70 4.29 -9.24
N LEU A 292 -1.90 4.86 -10.41
CA LEU A 292 -0.78 5.34 -11.21
C LEU A 292 -0.26 6.60 -10.53
N ARG A 293 0.91 6.53 -9.91
CA ARG A 293 1.56 7.72 -9.37
C ARG A 293 1.87 8.67 -10.52
N ARG A 294 1.55 9.96 -10.36
CA ARG A 294 2.04 10.96 -11.32
C ARG A 294 3.56 10.82 -11.42
N PRO A 295 4.11 10.55 -12.62
CA PRO A 295 5.56 10.57 -12.77
C PRO A 295 6.06 11.95 -12.38
N GLY A 296 6.82 12.07 -11.33
CA GLY A 296 7.78 13.12 -11.17
C GLY A 296 7.43 14.44 -10.48
N LEU A 297 6.22 14.67 -9.94
CA LEU A 297 5.95 15.95 -9.27
C LEU A 297 6.29 15.97 -7.76
N SER A 298 6.17 14.87 -7.03
CA SER A 298 6.51 14.85 -5.59
C SER A 298 7.98 14.51 -5.29
N ARG A 299 8.66 13.75 -6.18
CA ARG A 299 10.05 13.32 -5.95
C ARG A 299 11.11 14.34 -6.34
N ARG A 300 10.87 15.20 -7.34
CA ARG A 300 11.81 16.32 -7.63
C ARG A 300 11.93 17.26 -6.43
N GLY A 301 10.86 17.46 -5.67
CA GLY A 301 10.91 18.26 -4.45
C GLY A 301 11.74 17.62 -3.33
N SER A 302 11.59 16.31 -3.09
CA SER A 302 12.35 15.61 -2.03
C SER A 302 13.81 15.38 -2.44
N GLU A 303 14.09 15.03 -3.70
CA GLU A 303 15.44 14.91 -4.23
C GLU A 303 16.15 16.26 -4.24
N LEU A 304 15.47 17.31 -4.66
CA LEU A 304 16.02 18.68 -4.63
C LEU A 304 16.30 19.13 -3.19
N ARG A 305 15.40 18.87 -2.23
CA ARG A 305 15.64 19.18 -0.81
C ARG A 305 16.86 18.45 -0.28
N GLN A 306 17.00 17.16 -0.58
CA GLN A 306 18.18 16.40 -0.18
C GLN A 306 19.46 17.00 -0.76
N LYS A 307 19.48 17.31 -2.03
CA LYS A 307 20.64 17.96 -2.68
C LYS A 307 20.92 19.35 -2.13
N VAL A 308 19.90 20.13 -1.79
CA VAL A 308 20.05 21.43 -1.11
C VAL A 308 20.72 21.23 0.26
N ILE A 309 20.29 20.26 1.05
CA ILE A 309 20.91 19.92 2.34
C ILE A 309 22.38 19.53 2.15
N GLU A 310 22.70 18.68 1.17
CA GLU A 310 24.08 18.26 0.86
C GLU A 310 24.97 19.45 0.44
N VAL A 311 24.43 20.38 -0.38
CA VAL A 311 25.15 21.60 -0.76
C VAL A 311 25.40 22.50 0.44
N LEU A 312 24.37 22.73 1.28
CA LEU A 312 24.50 23.56 2.48
C LEU A 312 25.49 22.94 3.49
N ALA A 313 25.45 21.59 3.66
CA ALA A 313 26.41 20.89 4.51
C ALA A 313 27.85 21.03 4.01
N ARG A 314 28.05 20.88 2.70
CA ARG A 314 29.38 21.02 2.06
C ARG A 314 29.92 22.43 2.15
N LEU A 315 29.09 23.45 1.97
CA LEU A 315 29.53 24.84 2.00
C LEU A 315 29.78 25.33 3.43
N GLY A 316 29.08 24.81 4.44
CA GLY A 316 29.32 25.05 5.87
C GLY A 316 29.22 26.51 6.33
N ARG A 317 28.68 27.42 5.52
CA ARG A 317 28.52 28.84 5.77
C ARG A 317 27.16 29.36 5.35
N ASP A 318 26.87 30.61 5.68
CA ASP A 318 25.70 31.31 5.17
C ASP A 318 25.86 31.57 3.65
N VAL A 319 24.88 31.09 2.86
CA VAL A 319 24.88 31.19 1.39
C VAL A 319 23.54 31.67 0.87
N THR A 320 23.54 32.33 -0.28
CA THR A 320 22.31 32.73 -0.96
C THR A 320 21.67 31.55 -1.70
N ALA A 321 20.36 31.64 -2.00
CA ALA A 321 19.69 30.67 -2.85
C ALA A 321 20.36 30.55 -4.25
N TYR A 322 20.93 31.61 -4.76
CA TYR A 322 21.67 31.63 -6.03
C TYR A 322 22.95 30.78 -5.93
N GLU A 323 23.76 30.98 -4.88
CA GLU A 323 24.99 30.21 -4.65
C GLU A 323 24.66 28.70 -4.48
N VAL A 324 23.54 28.36 -3.85
CA VAL A 324 23.05 26.95 -3.76
C VAL A 324 22.67 26.44 -5.16
N TRP A 325 21.95 27.24 -5.94
CA TRP A 325 21.51 26.87 -7.29
C TRP A 325 22.67 26.64 -8.26
N GLU A 326 23.73 27.46 -8.20
CA GLU A 326 24.94 27.27 -9.02
C GLU A 326 25.64 25.93 -8.81
N GLN A 327 25.44 25.31 -7.63
CA GLN A 327 25.98 23.97 -7.30
C GLN A 327 25.09 22.83 -7.76
N LEU A 328 23.90 23.11 -8.32
CA LEU A 328 22.89 22.14 -8.67
C LEU A 328 22.62 22.12 -10.17
N THR A 329 22.92 20.99 -10.82
CA THR A 329 22.61 20.79 -12.24
C THR A 329 21.18 20.27 -12.45
N GLY A 330 20.47 20.82 -13.44
CA GLY A 330 19.14 20.33 -13.84
C GLY A 330 17.96 20.83 -13.00
N TYR A 331 18.18 21.83 -12.13
CA TYR A 331 17.13 22.46 -11.32
C TYR A 331 16.98 23.96 -11.64
N THR A 332 15.76 24.48 -11.43
CA THR A 332 15.51 25.91 -11.60
C THR A 332 15.76 26.67 -10.29
N LEU A 333 16.19 27.90 -10.36
CA LEU A 333 16.36 28.76 -9.19
C LEU A 333 15.08 28.91 -8.37
N ARG A 334 13.91 28.96 -9.03
CA ARG A 334 12.59 28.97 -8.36
C ARG A 334 12.34 27.68 -7.58
N GLY A 335 12.79 26.54 -8.11
CA GLY A 335 12.72 25.26 -7.41
C GLY A 335 13.56 25.25 -6.14
N VAL A 336 14.77 25.80 -6.21
CA VAL A 336 15.68 25.93 -5.06
C VAL A 336 15.08 26.84 -3.98
N TYR A 337 14.48 27.96 -4.34
CA TYR A 337 13.78 28.82 -3.37
C TYR A 337 12.66 28.06 -2.64
N LYS A 338 11.79 27.34 -3.37
CA LYS A 338 10.74 26.54 -2.76
C LYS A 338 11.26 25.41 -1.85
N ALA A 339 12.38 24.81 -2.22
CA ALA A 339 13.02 23.79 -1.40
C ALA A 339 13.58 24.37 -0.09
N LEU A 340 14.22 25.54 -0.18
CA LEU A 340 14.76 26.26 0.98
C LEU A 340 13.64 26.74 1.92
N GLU A 341 12.53 27.28 1.38
CA GLU A 341 11.36 27.69 2.16
C GLU A 341 10.75 26.49 2.93
N ALA A 342 10.56 25.35 2.25
CA ALA A 342 10.05 24.16 2.89
C ALA A 342 11.00 23.61 3.98
N LEU A 343 12.32 23.67 3.76
CA LEU A 343 13.31 23.24 4.76
C LEU A 343 13.43 24.25 5.94
N GLU A 344 13.13 25.52 5.72
CA GLU A 344 12.99 26.53 6.76
C GLU A 344 11.77 26.24 7.65
N GLU A 345 10.60 25.96 7.04
CA GLU A 345 9.38 25.58 7.74
C GLU A 345 9.56 24.28 8.56
N GLU A 346 10.35 23.35 8.06
CA GLU A 346 10.70 22.09 8.74
C GLU A 346 11.78 22.26 9.82
N GLY A 347 12.35 23.49 9.99
CA GLY A 347 13.40 23.78 10.96
C GLY A 347 14.78 23.17 10.65
N VAL A 348 14.96 22.66 9.43
CA VAL A 348 16.23 22.08 8.95
C VAL A 348 17.22 23.15 8.49
N VAL A 349 16.70 24.26 7.90
CA VAL A 349 17.46 25.38 7.38
C VAL A 349 17.14 26.64 8.15
N CYS A 350 18.18 27.30 8.63
CA CYS A 350 18.11 28.60 9.30
C CYS A 350 18.37 29.72 8.29
N VAL A 351 17.55 30.78 8.38
CA VAL A 351 17.63 31.93 7.48
C VAL A 351 18.20 33.13 8.22
N ASN A 352 19.22 33.74 7.62
CA ASN A 352 19.82 35.01 8.08
C ASN A 352 19.62 36.08 7.02
N ALA A 353 19.74 37.33 7.41
CA ALA A 353 19.74 38.48 6.48
C ALA A 353 21.09 39.16 6.54
N LEU A 354 21.78 39.20 5.39
CA LEU A 354 23.02 39.96 5.20
C LEU A 354 22.75 41.24 4.42
N LEU A 355 23.41 42.35 4.83
CA LEU A 355 23.40 43.58 4.06
C LEU A 355 24.53 43.53 3.02
N ARG A 356 24.19 43.47 1.73
CA ARG A 356 25.11 43.69 0.62
C ARG A 356 24.85 45.11 0.03
N GLY A 357 25.63 46.05 0.44
CA GLY A 357 25.40 47.47 0.12
C GLY A 357 24.11 47.97 0.80
N ARG A 358 23.16 48.53 0.00
CA ARG A 358 21.85 49.01 0.48
C ARG A 358 20.72 47.95 0.43
N ARG A 359 21.02 46.68 0.04
CA ARG A 359 20.00 45.62 -0.12
C ARG A 359 20.16 44.56 0.95
N LYS A 360 19.05 44.18 1.59
CA LYS A 360 18.95 42.97 2.45
C LYS A 360 18.86 41.75 1.54
N VAL A 361 19.77 40.79 1.71
CA VAL A 361 19.80 39.52 1.00
C VAL A 361 19.59 38.38 2.00
N ARG A 362 18.63 37.52 1.74
CA ARG A 362 18.42 36.30 2.56
C ARG A 362 19.55 35.32 2.30
N THR A 363 20.11 34.79 3.37
CA THR A 363 21.09 33.71 3.35
C THR A 363 20.61 32.53 4.16
N TYR A 364 21.05 31.34 3.79
CA TYR A 364 20.58 30.06 4.27
C TYR A 364 21.78 29.24 4.76
N ARG A 365 21.59 28.52 5.87
CA ARG A 365 22.53 27.52 6.39
C ARG A 365 21.78 26.40 7.06
N LEU A 366 22.39 25.24 7.27
CA LEU A 366 21.81 24.21 8.13
C LEU A 366 21.71 24.74 9.57
N CYS A 367 20.56 24.54 10.20
CA CYS A 367 20.42 24.82 11.62
C CYS A 367 21.33 23.85 12.39
N ASN A 368 22.12 24.37 13.33
CA ASN A 368 22.85 23.51 14.27
C ASN A 368 21.81 22.83 15.14
N VAL A 369 21.57 21.55 14.91
CA VAL A 369 20.89 20.69 15.90
C VAL A 369 21.85 20.59 17.05
N GLY A 370 21.57 21.33 18.13
CA GLY A 370 22.41 21.41 19.31
C GLY A 370 22.73 20.02 19.83
N LYS A 371 24.01 19.82 20.15
CA LYS A 371 24.42 18.80 21.13
C LYS A 371 23.76 19.18 22.46
N THR A 372 22.70 18.50 22.81
CA THR A 372 22.23 18.34 24.19
C THR A 372 22.33 16.88 24.56
#